data_cd366d88c7d0ddb97effe7921c8e932f
#
_entry.id   cd366d88c7d0ddb97effe7921c8e932f
#
_cell.length_a   1.000
_cell.length_b   1.000
_cell.length_c   1.000
_cell.angle_alpha   90.00
_cell.angle_beta   90.00
_cell.angle_gamma   90.00
#
_symmetry.space_group_name_H-M   'P 1'
#
loop_
_entity.id
_entity.type
_entity.pdbx_description
1 polymer ?
#
loop_
_entity_poly.entity_id
_entity_poly.type
_entity_poly.pdbx_seq_one_letter_code
_entity_poly.pdbx_strand_id
1 'polypeptide(L)'
;VAVARYLADKSAVARWHHPQVRTVLAPLIEHGLVATCGITELEVLFSARGKADYRQIADDRQHAYEWLPTEDTDLRRALSIQAELAGRGQLRAVSLPGLIIAAVAERQRVCVLHYDGDYEHVAGITGQATRWVVPQGSVT
;
A
#
# COMPACT_ATOMS: atom_id res chain seq x y z
N VAL A 1 17.65 2.44 1.57
CA VAL A 1 16.92 2.26 0.31
C VAL A 1 16.37 0.84 0.25
N ALA A 2 15.10 0.70 -0.14
CA ALA A 2 14.45 -0.60 -0.25
C ALA A 2 15.08 -1.46 -1.35
N VAL A 3 15.16 -2.77 -1.10
CA VAL A 3 15.49 -3.78 -2.12
C VAL A 3 14.23 -4.07 -2.96
N ALA A 4 13.05 -4.10 -2.33
CA ALA A 4 11.77 -4.25 -3.00
C ALA A 4 11.51 -3.12 -4.00
N ARG A 5 10.66 -3.40 -4.98
CA ARG A 5 10.23 -2.43 -6.00
C ARG A 5 8.82 -1.90 -5.77
N TYR A 6 8.04 -2.62 -4.99
CA TYR A 6 6.62 -2.31 -4.76
C TYR A 6 6.32 -2.28 -3.27
N LEU A 7 5.45 -1.38 -2.87
CA LEU A 7 4.78 -1.40 -1.56
C LEU A 7 3.32 -1.77 -1.84
N ALA A 8 2.91 -2.96 -1.41
CA ALA A 8 1.56 -3.45 -1.70
C ALA A 8 0.57 -2.92 -0.67
N ASP A 9 -0.42 -2.16 -1.14
CA ASP A 9 -1.53 -1.70 -0.33
C ASP A 9 -2.48 -2.85 0.01
N LYS A 10 -3.20 -2.73 1.11
CA LYS A 10 -4.23 -3.69 1.49
C LYS A 10 -5.22 -3.96 0.36
N SER A 11 -5.59 -2.95 -0.42
CA SER A 11 -6.54 -3.09 -1.51
C SER A 11 -6.11 -4.11 -2.56
N ALA A 12 -4.81 -4.26 -2.78
CA ALA A 12 -4.28 -5.29 -3.68
C ALA A 12 -4.30 -6.67 -3.04
N VAL A 13 -3.74 -6.80 -1.83
CA VAL A 13 -3.59 -8.11 -1.18
C VAL A 13 -4.94 -8.69 -0.73
N ALA A 14 -5.91 -7.86 -0.41
CA ALA A 14 -7.26 -8.30 -0.05
C ALA A 14 -7.98 -9.01 -1.20
N ARG A 15 -7.50 -8.83 -2.42
CA ARG A 15 -8.05 -9.46 -3.63
C ARG A 15 -7.28 -10.69 -4.08
N TRP A 16 -6.48 -11.25 -3.21
CA TRP A 16 -5.68 -12.46 -3.47
C TRP A 16 -6.52 -13.62 -3.97
N HIS A 17 -7.78 -13.72 -3.57
CA HIS A 17 -8.70 -14.77 -4.01
C HIS A 17 -9.02 -14.72 -5.51
N HIS A 18 -8.77 -13.60 -6.18
CA HIS A 18 -8.90 -13.52 -7.63
C HIS A 18 -7.63 -14.06 -8.31
N PRO A 19 -7.74 -15.06 -9.22
CA PRO A 19 -6.58 -15.63 -9.90
C PRO A 19 -5.72 -14.59 -10.62
N GLN A 20 -6.34 -13.56 -11.21
CA GLN A 20 -5.64 -12.49 -11.90
C GLN A 20 -4.69 -11.73 -10.97
N VAL A 21 -5.12 -11.51 -9.73
CA VAL A 21 -4.31 -10.81 -8.73
C VAL A 21 -3.16 -11.71 -8.27
N ARG A 22 -3.42 -12.99 -7.99
CA ARG A 22 -2.35 -13.94 -7.62
C ARG A 22 -1.30 -14.06 -8.70
N THR A 23 -1.70 -14.08 -9.97
CA THR A 23 -0.78 -14.16 -11.11
C THR A 23 0.22 -13.00 -11.12
N VAL A 24 -0.19 -11.82 -10.67
CA VAL A 24 0.69 -10.65 -10.57
C VAL A 24 1.51 -10.69 -9.28
N LEU A 25 0.84 -10.89 -8.12
CA LEU A 25 1.47 -10.76 -6.80
C LEU A 25 2.41 -11.92 -6.46
N ALA A 26 2.03 -13.16 -6.73
CA ALA A 26 2.81 -14.30 -6.28
C ALA A 26 4.25 -14.30 -6.78
N PRO A 27 4.54 -14.08 -8.07
CA PRO A 27 5.93 -14.01 -8.53
C PRO A 27 6.72 -12.85 -7.90
N LEU A 28 6.08 -11.70 -7.71
CA LEU A 28 6.73 -10.54 -7.09
C LEU A 28 7.13 -10.84 -5.64
N ILE A 29 6.22 -11.45 -4.89
CA ILE A 29 6.48 -11.85 -3.49
C ILE A 29 7.59 -12.89 -3.45
N GLU A 30 7.54 -13.91 -4.29
CA GLU A 30 8.54 -14.98 -4.34
C GLU A 30 9.93 -14.45 -4.64
N HIS A 31 10.05 -13.39 -5.42
CA HIS A 31 11.33 -12.76 -5.76
C HIS A 31 11.76 -11.68 -4.76
N GLY A 32 11.05 -11.50 -3.66
CA GLY A 32 11.40 -10.50 -2.65
C GLY A 32 11.20 -9.05 -3.11
N LEU A 33 10.32 -8.82 -4.07
CA LEU A 33 10.15 -7.50 -4.69
C LEU A 33 9.02 -6.67 -4.06
N VAL A 34 8.35 -7.20 -3.04
CA VAL A 34 7.22 -6.52 -2.40
C VAL A 34 7.55 -6.18 -0.96
N ALA A 35 7.27 -4.94 -0.59
CA ALA A 35 7.46 -4.42 0.75
C ALA A 35 6.14 -4.17 1.44
N THR A 36 6.21 -3.94 2.74
CA THR A 36 5.13 -3.50 3.60
C THR A 36 5.63 -2.43 4.57
N CYS A 37 4.73 -1.77 5.26
CA CYS A 37 5.05 -0.84 6.33
C CYS A 37 4.03 -0.97 7.46
N GLY A 38 4.30 -0.32 8.60
CA GLY A 38 3.49 -0.50 9.81
C GLY A 38 2.01 -0.25 9.62
N ILE A 39 1.64 0.83 8.94
CA ILE A 39 0.22 1.15 8.75
C ILE A 39 -0.48 0.11 7.86
N THR A 40 0.20 -0.41 6.86
CA THR A 40 -0.34 -1.48 6.01
C THR A 40 -0.60 -2.74 6.83
N GLU A 41 0.35 -3.13 7.70
CA GLU A 41 0.18 -4.29 8.58
C GLU A 41 -1.00 -4.11 9.52
N LEU A 42 -1.15 -2.92 10.11
CA LEU A 42 -2.30 -2.61 10.97
C LEU A 42 -3.62 -2.77 10.21
N GLU A 43 -3.70 -2.28 8.98
CA GLU A 43 -4.91 -2.39 8.17
C GLU A 43 -5.24 -3.84 7.80
N VAL A 44 -4.25 -4.60 7.35
CA VAL A 44 -4.45 -6.00 6.96
C VAL A 44 -4.87 -6.83 8.17
N LEU A 45 -4.18 -6.67 9.30
CA LEU A 45 -4.47 -7.41 10.52
C LEU A 45 -5.79 -7.02 11.16
N PHE A 46 -6.26 -5.79 10.93
CA PHE A 46 -7.55 -5.33 11.43
C PHE A 46 -8.72 -6.14 10.86
N SER A 47 -8.53 -6.80 9.72
CA SER A 47 -9.54 -7.67 9.11
C SER A 47 -9.56 -9.10 9.66
N ALA A 48 -8.67 -9.44 10.59
CA ALA A 48 -8.60 -10.78 11.16
C ALA A 48 -9.88 -11.14 11.92
N ARG A 49 -10.28 -12.40 11.84
CA ARG A 49 -11.52 -12.92 12.42
C ARG A 49 -11.38 -13.44 13.83
N GLY A 50 -10.25 -13.16 14.48
CA GLY A 50 -9.98 -13.57 15.86
C GLY A 50 -8.50 -13.79 16.06
N LYS A 51 -8.15 -14.26 17.28
CA LYS A 51 -6.74 -14.38 17.72
C LYS A 51 -5.93 -15.35 16.87
N ALA A 52 -6.48 -16.51 16.53
CA ALA A 52 -5.77 -17.52 15.74
C ALA A 52 -5.55 -17.05 14.31
N ASP A 53 -6.56 -16.46 13.70
CA ASP A 53 -6.47 -15.89 12.35
C ASP A 53 -5.47 -14.74 12.31
N TYR A 54 -5.50 -13.87 13.32
CA TYR A 54 -4.53 -12.77 13.46
C TYR A 54 -3.09 -13.29 13.45
N ARG A 55 -2.81 -14.29 14.28
CA ARG A 55 -1.46 -14.87 14.39
C ARG A 55 -1.01 -15.50 13.08
N GLN A 56 -1.91 -16.22 12.41
CA GLN A 56 -1.59 -16.88 11.15
C GLN A 56 -1.25 -15.84 10.07
N ILE A 57 -2.07 -14.79 9.93
CA ILE A 57 -1.83 -13.72 8.98
C ILE A 57 -0.50 -13.02 9.30
N ALA A 58 -0.26 -12.69 10.57
CA ALA A 58 0.97 -12.01 10.98
C ALA A 58 2.22 -12.85 10.66
N ASP A 59 2.18 -14.15 10.96
CA ASP A 59 3.29 -15.05 10.69
C ASP A 59 3.57 -15.18 9.19
N ASP A 60 2.53 -15.38 8.39
CA ASP A 60 2.66 -15.50 6.94
C ASP A 60 3.27 -14.23 6.33
N ARG A 61 2.80 -13.07 6.78
CA ARG A 61 3.26 -11.78 6.25
C ARG A 61 4.68 -11.43 6.66
N GLN A 62 5.09 -11.80 7.86
CA GLN A 62 6.42 -11.49 8.38
C GLN A 62 7.55 -12.01 7.47
N HIS A 63 7.33 -13.13 6.80
CA HIS A 63 8.34 -13.76 5.94
C HIS A 63 8.16 -13.39 4.45
N ALA A 64 7.03 -12.81 4.08
CA ALA A 64 6.68 -12.55 2.69
C ALA A 64 7.12 -11.17 2.19
N TYR A 65 7.22 -10.18 3.07
CA TYR A 65 7.40 -8.77 2.70
C TYR A 65 8.61 -8.14 3.36
N GLU A 66 9.30 -7.28 2.62
CA GLU A 66 10.35 -6.42 3.19
C GLU A 66 9.69 -5.34 4.05
N TRP A 67 10.18 -5.14 5.27
CA TRP A 67 9.69 -4.08 6.14
C TRP A 67 10.32 -2.73 5.79
N LEU A 68 9.48 -1.73 5.51
CA LEU A 68 9.92 -0.35 5.32
C LEU A 68 9.51 0.46 6.57
N PRO A 69 10.47 1.09 7.26
CA PRO A 69 10.13 1.87 8.46
C PRO A 69 9.34 3.12 8.08
N THR A 70 8.44 3.53 8.96
CA THR A 70 7.73 4.79 8.86
C THR A 70 8.45 5.81 9.74
N GLU A 71 8.83 6.94 9.18
CA GLU A 71 9.58 7.99 9.87
C GLU A 71 8.69 9.21 10.10
N ASP A 72 9.09 10.09 11.01
CA ASP A 72 8.36 11.34 11.25
C ASP A 72 8.26 12.18 9.98
N THR A 73 9.29 12.15 9.15
CA THR A 73 9.26 12.85 7.85
C THR A 73 8.18 12.34 6.92
N ASP A 74 7.79 11.07 7.02
CA ASP A 74 6.70 10.50 6.23
C ASP A 74 5.35 11.09 6.68
N LEU A 75 5.16 11.24 7.99
CA LEU A 75 3.95 11.87 8.52
C LEU A 75 3.87 13.35 8.11
N ARG A 76 4.99 14.06 8.12
CA ARG A 76 5.05 15.45 7.66
C ARG A 76 4.76 15.55 6.16
N ARG A 77 5.27 14.62 5.37
CA ARG A 77 4.95 14.55 3.93
C ARG A 77 3.47 14.26 3.70
N ALA A 78 2.90 13.33 4.46
CA ALA A 78 1.46 13.03 4.39
C ALA A 78 0.62 14.29 4.70
N LEU A 79 1.01 15.07 5.69
CA LEU A 79 0.35 16.35 6.00
C LEU A 79 0.43 17.32 4.82
N SER A 80 1.57 17.40 4.14
CA SER A 80 1.71 18.29 2.99
C SER A 80 0.85 17.87 1.80
N ILE A 81 0.72 16.56 1.56
CA ILE A 81 -0.18 16.02 0.52
C ILE A 81 -1.63 16.34 0.87
N GLN A 82 -2.01 16.13 2.14
CA GLN A 82 -3.35 16.45 2.60
C GLN A 82 -3.67 17.94 2.41
N ALA A 83 -2.73 18.82 2.71
CA ALA A 83 -2.91 20.26 2.53
C ALA A 83 -3.14 20.62 1.06
N GLU A 84 -2.43 19.97 0.13
CA GLU A 84 -2.66 20.18 -1.30
C GLU A 84 -4.01 19.65 -1.75
N LEU A 85 -4.43 18.49 -1.25
CA LEU A 85 -5.77 17.96 -1.51
C LEU A 85 -6.85 18.94 -1.03
N ALA A 86 -6.68 19.50 0.16
CA ALA A 86 -7.60 20.51 0.70
C ALA A 86 -7.68 21.74 -0.21
N GLY A 87 -6.54 22.21 -0.71
CA GLY A 87 -6.48 23.34 -1.63
C GLY A 87 -7.17 23.10 -2.97
N ARG A 88 -7.31 21.83 -3.36
CA ARG A 88 -8.01 21.43 -4.59
C ARG A 88 -9.48 21.05 -4.35
N GLY A 89 -9.98 21.23 -3.14
CA GLY A 89 -11.34 20.80 -2.80
C GLY A 89 -11.49 19.28 -2.67
N GLN A 90 -10.40 18.56 -2.42
CA GLN A 90 -10.34 17.10 -2.40
C GLN A 90 -9.82 16.54 -1.06
N LEU A 91 -10.09 17.28 0.03
CA LEU A 91 -9.57 16.93 1.36
C LEU A 91 -9.78 15.46 1.75
N ARG A 92 -10.91 14.88 1.38
CA ARG A 92 -11.29 13.52 1.76
C ARG A 92 -11.14 12.51 0.62
N ALA A 93 -10.44 12.87 -0.45
CA ALA A 93 -10.28 11.98 -1.60
C ALA A 93 -9.33 10.81 -1.32
N VAL A 94 -8.47 10.93 -0.31
CA VAL A 94 -7.50 9.89 0.06
C VAL A 94 -7.64 9.59 1.54
N SER A 95 -7.67 8.30 1.90
CA SER A 95 -7.72 7.87 3.29
C SER A 95 -6.45 8.24 4.04
N LEU A 96 -6.54 8.35 5.37
CA LEU A 96 -5.35 8.65 6.19
C LEU A 96 -4.25 7.60 6.02
N PRO A 97 -4.57 6.28 6.08
CA PRO A 97 -3.54 5.27 5.79
C PRO A 97 -2.92 5.42 4.40
N GLY A 98 -3.72 5.74 3.39
CA GLY A 98 -3.23 5.94 2.02
C GLY A 98 -2.22 7.07 1.92
N LEU A 99 -2.42 8.16 2.65
CA LEU A 99 -1.47 9.27 2.71
C LEU A 99 -0.12 8.84 3.29
N ILE A 100 -0.15 8.05 4.35
CA ILE A 100 1.07 7.56 5.04
C ILE A 100 1.80 6.56 4.14
N ILE A 101 1.08 5.61 3.55
CA ILE A 101 1.64 4.62 2.63
C ILE A 101 2.32 5.33 1.45
N ALA A 102 1.66 6.29 0.86
CA ALA A 102 2.21 7.07 -0.25
C ALA A 102 3.50 7.78 0.14
N ALA A 103 3.55 8.39 1.32
CA ALA A 103 4.74 9.09 1.80
C ALA A 103 5.92 8.13 2.01
N VAL A 104 5.69 6.97 2.62
CA VAL A 104 6.73 5.95 2.81
C VAL A 104 7.24 5.46 1.45
N ALA A 105 6.34 5.15 0.54
CA ALA A 105 6.70 4.67 -0.80
C ALA A 105 7.51 5.72 -1.57
N GLU A 106 7.11 6.98 -1.50
CA GLU A 106 7.82 8.07 -2.17
C GLU A 106 9.26 8.19 -1.66
N ARG A 107 9.44 8.18 -0.34
CA ARG A 107 10.77 8.29 0.27
C ARG A 107 11.65 7.10 -0.11
N GLN A 108 11.10 5.90 -0.11
CA GLN A 108 11.81 4.66 -0.42
C GLN A 108 11.94 4.39 -1.92
N ARG A 109 11.33 5.23 -2.76
CA ARG A 109 11.34 5.09 -4.23
C ARG A 109 10.81 3.75 -4.71
N VAL A 110 9.75 3.28 -4.09
CA VAL A 110 9.01 2.09 -4.53
C VAL A 110 7.66 2.50 -5.10
N CYS A 111 7.13 1.68 -5.99
CA CYS A 111 5.82 1.88 -6.60
C CYS A 111 4.74 1.37 -5.64
N VAL A 112 3.69 2.14 -5.41
CA VAL A 112 2.52 1.64 -4.67
C VAL A 112 1.72 0.72 -5.58
N LEU A 113 1.58 -0.54 -5.18
CA LEU A 113 0.79 -1.53 -5.90
C LEU A 113 -0.56 -1.66 -5.19
N HIS A 114 -1.65 -1.34 -5.89
CA HIS A 114 -2.94 -1.12 -5.26
C HIS A 114 -4.13 -1.56 -6.14
N TYR A 115 -5.31 -1.51 -5.54
CA TYR A 115 -6.59 -1.57 -6.25
C TYR A 115 -7.54 -0.54 -5.66
N ASP A 116 -7.10 0.74 -5.66
CA ASP A 116 -7.79 1.85 -5.00
C ASP A 116 -7.52 3.15 -5.75
N GLY A 117 -8.57 3.78 -6.27
CA GLY A 117 -8.49 5.04 -7.01
C GLY A 117 -7.91 6.22 -6.23
N ASP A 118 -7.85 6.14 -4.89
CA ASP A 118 -7.23 7.18 -4.04
C ASP A 118 -5.80 7.49 -4.51
N TYR A 119 -5.06 6.47 -4.95
CA TYR A 119 -3.67 6.63 -5.36
C TYR A 119 -3.50 7.41 -6.68
N GLU A 120 -4.53 7.51 -7.49
CA GLU A 120 -4.51 8.39 -8.66
C GLU A 120 -4.49 9.86 -8.23
N HIS A 121 -5.23 10.22 -7.17
CA HIS A 121 -5.18 11.56 -6.59
C HIS A 121 -3.81 11.87 -6.01
N VAL A 122 -3.22 10.91 -5.31
CA VAL A 122 -1.86 11.05 -4.75
C VAL A 122 -0.85 11.27 -5.87
N ALA A 123 -0.88 10.43 -6.90
CA ALA A 123 0.05 10.53 -8.03
C ALA A 123 -0.08 11.87 -8.76
N GLY A 124 -1.29 12.41 -8.84
CA GLY A 124 -1.55 13.73 -9.42
C GLY A 124 -0.87 14.88 -8.67
N ILE A 125 -0.60 14.69 -7.37
CA ILE A 125 0.08 15.69 -6.54
C ILE A 125 1.58 15.44 -6.49
N THR A 126 2.00 14.20 -6.25
CA THR A 126 3.40 13.85 -5.96
C THR A 126 4.21 13.49 -7.20
N GLY A 127 3.55 13.05 -8.26
CA GLY A 127 4.22 12.48 -9.43
C GLY A 127 4.86 11.11 -9.17
N GLN A 128 4.64 10.50 -7.98
CA GLN A 128 5.23 9.21 -7.65
C GLN A 128 4.60 8.07 -8.44
N ALA A 129 5.34 6.95 -8.54
CA ALA A 129 4.85 5.76 -9.22
C ALA A 129 3.76 5.07 -8.39
N THR A 130 2.63 4.81 -9.02
CA THR A 130 1.56 3.98 -8.49
C THR A 130 1.06 3.06 -9.61
N ARG A 131 0.59 1.87 -9.25
CA ARG A 131 0.15 0.88 -10.25
C ARG A 131 -1.04 0.09 -9.74
N TRP A 132 -2.06 -0.03 -10.56
CA TRP A 132 -3.15 -0.97 -10.34
C TRP A 132 -2.59 -2.39 -10.43
N VAL A 133 -2.88 -3.24 -9.43
CA VAL A 133 -2.42 -4.63 -9.43
C VAL A 133 -2.99 -5.42 -10.62
N VAL A 134 -4.23 -5.11 -10.98
CA VAL A 134 -4.90 -5.53 -12.22
C VAL A 134 -5.70 -4.33 -12.70
N PRO A 135 -6.12 -4.28 -13.97
CA PRO A 135 -6.85 -3.11 -14.49
C PRO A 135 -8.07 -2.78 -13.63
N GLN A 136 -8.28 -1.48 -13.42
CA GLN A 136 -9.43 -0.97 -12.67
C GLN A 136 -10.73 -1.53 -13.23
N GLY A 137 -11.61 -2.02 -12.33
CA GLY A 137 -12.91 -2.57 -12.70
C GLY A 137 -12.87 -4.02 -13.20
N SER A 138 -11.69 -4.66 -13.29
CA SER A 138 -11.57 -6.03 -13.79
C SER A 138 -11.89 -7.09 -12.73
N VAL A 139 -11.86 -6.72 -11.44
CA VAL A 139 -12.23 -7.62 -10.33
C VAL A 139 -13.06 -6.85 -9.30
N THR A 140 -13.75 -7.58 -8.42
CA THR A 140 -14.48 -7.02 -7.29
C THR A 140 -13.56 -7.01 -6.05
#